data_5e70bc537af26ba1b7c731643572e791
#
_entry.id   5e70bc537af26ba1b7c731643572e791
#
_cell.length_a   1.000
_cell.length_b   1.000
_cell.length_c   1.000
_cell.angle_alpha   90.00
_cell.angle_beta   90.00
_cell.angle_gamma   90.00
#
_symmetry.space_group_name_H-M   'P 1'
#
loop_
_entity.id
_entity.type
_entity.pdbx_description
1 polymer ?
#
loop_
_entity_poly.entity_id
_entity_poly.type
_entity_poly.pdbx_seq_one_letter_code
_entity_poly.pdbx_strand_id
1 'polypeptide(L)'
;AMQYKFEVGNYAPMEEVTDGMVAEAGELNDVNERFNEALQRWEAGEMDKNEIIQIGAPLGIMKTFLPDLPIVMRQRILSKASYTKHNVDTKSLINLPRYISDPIFVFQRNENTLGIFTEMKDRDGKNICVAVELNKKIQHGKECLEVNDIRSIHGRDNENIIKPIISNNTLRYANKKKGLAWLSSASSNYQQEIDRQDLDSRIER
;
A
#
# COMPACT_ATOMS: atom_id res chain seq x y z
N ALA A 1 -16.60 5.86 -21.23
CA ALA A 1 -16.72 5.96 -19.78
C ALA A 1 -16.16 4.69 -19.16
N MET A 2 -14.98 4.75 -18.56
CA MET A 2 -14.47 3.62 -17.78
C MET A 2 -15.34 3.47 -16.54
N GLN A 3 -16.03 2.35 -16.45
CA GLN A 3 -16.68 1.96 -15.22
C GLN A 3 -15.61 1.57 -14.22
N TYR A 4 -15.44 2.37 -13.18
CA TYR A 4 -14.68 1.95 -12.02
C TYR A 4 -15.46 0.82 -11.35
N LYS A 5 -14.96 -0.41 -11.45
CA LYS A 5 -15.40 -1.46 -10.54
C LYS A 5 -14.83 -1.14 -9.16
N PHE A 6 -15.64 -0.48 -8.36
CA PHE A 6 -15.43 -0.51 -6.93
C PHE A 6 -15.80 -1.93 -6.48
N GLU A 7 -14.81 -2.80 -6.41
CA GLU A 7 -15.02 -4.02 -5.66
C GLU A 7 -15.15 -3.60 -4.20
N VAL A 8 -16.37 -3.66 -3.70
CA VAL A 8 -16.63 -3.73 -2.27
C VAL A 8 -15.68 -4.81 -1.79
N GLY A 9 -14.71 -4.42 -0.95
CA GLY A 9 -13.81 -5.39 -0.36
C GLY A 9 -14.68 -6.54 0.10
N ASN A 10 -14.40 -7.74 -0.39
CA ASN A 10 -15.19 -8.91 -0.07
C ASN A 10 -15.15 -9.10 1.45
N TYR A 11 -16.09 -8.44 2.12
CA TYR A 11 -16.59 -8.98 3.35
C TYR A 11 -17.36 -10.22 2.93
N ALA A 12 -16.68 -11.33 2.84
CA ALA A 12 -17.37 -12.59 2.96
C ALA A 12 -18.28 -12.45 4.19
N PRO A 13 -19.59 -12.67 4.06
CA PRO A 13 -20.44 -12.69 5.24
C PRO A 13 -19.73 -13.56 6.26
N MET A 14 -19.70 -13.14 7.54
CA MET A 14 -18.93 -13.79 8.63
C MET A 14 -19.23 -15.29 8.81
N GLU A 15 -20.03 -15.90 7.94
CA GLU A 15 -20.54 -17.26 8.04
C GLU A 15 -19.68 -18.31 7.33
N GLU A 16 -18.72 -17.93 6.45
CA GLU A 16 -17.86 -18.91 5.79
C GLU A 16 -16.39 -18.47 5.80
N VAL A 17 -15.73 -18.69 6.92
CA VAL A 17 -14.27 -18.68 6.99
C VAL A 17 -13.77 -19.95 6.31
N THR A 18 -13.22 -19.85 5.11
CA THR A 18 -12.64 -21.00 4.41
C THR A 18 -11.26 -21.34 4.96
N ASP A 19 -10.83 -22.59 4.80
CA ASP A 19 -9.47 -23.03 5.15
C ASP A 19 -8.41 -22.19 4.43
N GLY A 20 -8.66 -21.76 3.20
CA GLY A 20 -7.80 -20.88 2.44
C GLY A 20 -7.65 -19.49 3.07
N MET A 21 -8.72 -18.91 3.63
CA MET A 21 -8.67 -17.62 4.33
C MET A 21 -7.88 -17.72 5.64
N VAL A 22 -7.99 -18.84 6.36
CA VAL A 22 -7.21 -19.11 7.58
C VAL A 22 -5.73 -19.25 7.25
N ALA A 23 -5.39 -19.99 6.19
CA ALA A 23 -4.02 -20.17 5.74
C ALA A 23 -3.39 -18.84 5.31
N GLU A 24 -4.13 -18.00 4.57
CA GLU A 24 -3.67 -16.66 4.14
C GLU A 24 -3.46 -15.71 5.32
N ALA A 25 -4.34 -15.74 6.33
CA ALA A 25 -4.17 -14.96 7.54
C ALA A 25 -2.92 -15.40 8.34
N GLY A 26 -2.64 -16.70 8.41
CA GLY A 26 -1.43 -17.25 9.01
C GLY A 26 -0.16 -16.80 8.26
N GLU A 27 -0.16 -16.87 6.94
CA GLU A 27 0.94 -16.38 6.09
C GLU A 27 1.19 -14.89 6.31
N LEU A 28 0.15 -14.08 6.36
CA LEU A 28 0.27 -12.65 6.61
C LEU A 28 0.86 -12.34 7.98
N ASN A 29 0.46 -13.07 9.03
CA ASN A 29 1.03 -12.90 10.36
C ASN A 29 2.53 -13.23 10.39
N ASP A 30 2.94 -14.32 9.76
CA ASP A 30 4.35 -14.74 9.69
C ASP A 30 5.20 -13.71 8.94
N VAL A 31 4.68 -13.16 7.85
CA VAL A 31 5.35 -12.11 7.07
C VAL A 31 5.46 -10.82 7.87
N ASN A 32 4.41 -10.41 8.60
CA ASN A 32 4.46 -9.24 9.46
C ASN A 32 5.52 -9.37 10.56
N GLU A 33 5.59 -10.51 11.22
CA GLU A 33 6.59 -10.76 12.26
C GLU A 33 8.01 -10.64 11.71
N ARG A 34 8.29 -11.33 10.61
CA ARG A 34 9.61 -11.25 9.93
C ARG A 34 9.96 -9.83 9.46
N PHE A 35 8.99 -9.11 8.94
CA PHE A 35 9.19 -7.72 8.54
C PHE A 35 9.49 -6.83 9.76
N ASN A 36 8.75 -6.98 10.86
CA ASN A 36 8.97 -6.20 12.08
C ASN A 36 10.34 -6.49 12.69
N GLU A 37 10.80 -7.74 12.66
CA GLU A 37 12.17 -8.10 13.05
C GLU A 37 13.22 -7.45 12.16
N ALA A 38 12.98 -7.40 10.85
CA ALA A 38 13.87 -6.70 9.92
C ALA A 38 13.94 -5.20 10.21
N LEU A 39 12.82 -4.56 10.56
CA LEU A 39 12.81 -3.16 11.01
C LEU A 39 13.67 -2.94 12.25
N GLN A 40 13.59 -3.83 13.24
CA GLN A 40 14.40 -3.75 14.47
C GLN A 40 15.89 -3.87 14.16
N ARG A 41 16.28 -4.82 13.29
CA ARG A 41 17.67 -4.97 12.85
C ARG A 41 18.16 -3.73 12.12
N TRP A 42 17.32 -3.13 11.29
CA TRP A 42 17.67 -1.91 10.60
C TRP A 42 17.88 -0.74 11.58
N GLU A 43 17.01 -0.57 12.57
CA GLU A 43 17.16 0.45 13.62
C GLU A 43 18.43 0.25 14.45
N ALA A 44 18.80 -1.00 14.71
CA ALA A 44 20.03 -1.35 15.42
C ALA A 44 21.31 -1.19 14.58
N GLY A 45 21.17 -0.87 13.27
CA GLY A 45 22.32 -0.78 12.37
C GLY A 45 22.91 -2.14 11.96
N GLU A 46 22.16 -3.23 12.16
CA GLU A 46 22.61 -4.60 11.92
C GLU A 46 22.26 -5.12 10.52
N MET A 47 21.54 -4.32 9.73
CA MET A 47 21.13 -4.69 8.37
C MET A 47 22.18 -4.33 7.33
N ASP A 48 22.50 -5.29 6.45
CA ASP A 48 23.37 -5.04 5.30
C ASP A 48 22.75 -4.02 4.34
N LYS A 49 23.58 -3.14 3.76
CA LYS A 49 23.15 -2.10 2.81
C LYS A 49 22.47 -2.66 1.55
N ASN A 50 22.86 -3.86 1.16
CA ASN A 50 22.33 -4.55 -0.02
C ASN A 50 21.25 -5.55 0.31
N GLU A 51 20.84 -5.65 1.57
CA GLU A 51 19.80 -6.60 2.00
C GLU A 51 18.47 -6.31 1.30
N ILE A 52 17.83 -7.37 0.85
CA ILE A 52 16.49 -7.36 0.30
C ILE A 52 15.53 -7.81 1.37
N ILE A 53 14.61 -6.94 1.73
CA ILE A 53 13.60 -7.20 2.75
C ILE A 53 12.38 -7.84 2.07
N GLN A 54 11.96 -9.00 2.56
CA GLN A 54 10.77 -9.69 2.07
C GLN A 54 9.50 -9.10 2.68
N ILE A 55 8.57 -8.71 1.81
CA ILE A 55 7.24 -8.24 2.21
C ILE A 55 6.20 -9.35 2.03
N GLY A 56 6.57 -10.43 1.36
CA GLY A 56 5.74 -11.61 1.10
C GLY A 56 5.13 -11.64 -0.31
N ALA A 57 4.33 -12.66 -0.54
CA ALA A 57 3.55 -12.76 -1.76
C ALA A 57 2.38 -11.74 -1.74
N PRO A 58 1.81 -11.38 -2.91
CA PRO A 58 0.55 -10.64 -2.93
C PRO A 58 -0.54 -11.42 -2.19
N LEU A 59 -1.22 -10.76 -1.25
CA LEU A 59 -2.29 -11.32 -0.44
C LEU A 59 -3.56 -10.46 -0.55
N GLY A 60 -4.70 -11.05 -0.23
CA GLY A 60 -5.98 -10.38 -0.25
C GLY A 60 -6.31 -9.80 -1.62
N ILE A 61 -6.80 -8.56 -1.63
CA ILE A 61 -7.18 -7.86 -2.86
C ILE A 61 -5.97 -7.60 -3.78
N MET A 62 -4.77 -7.56 -3.23
CA MET A 62 -3.57 -7.31 -4.01
C MET A 62 -3.23 -8.43 -4.98
N LYS A 63 -3.77 -9.63 -4.81
CA LYS A 63 -3.69 -10.72 -5.82
C LYS A 63 -4.29 -10.32 -7.18
N THR A 64 -5.26 -9.42 -7.17
CA THR A 64 -5.90 -8.91 -8.40
C THR A 64 -5.02 -7.91 -9.14
N PHE A 65 -4.16 -7.17 -8.44
CA PHE A 65 -3.42 -6.04 -9.00
C PHE A 65 -1.94 -6.30 -9.18
N LEU A 66 -1.36 -7.19 -8.39
CA LEU A 66 0.06 -7.53 -8.47
C LEU A 66 0.26 -8.87 -9.19
N PRO A 67 1.29 -8.96 -10.06
CA PRO A 67 1.78 -10.26 -10.51
C PRO A 67 2.07 -11.19 -9.34
N ASP A 68 1.93 -12.50 -9.56
CA ASP A 68 2.25 -13.54 -8.56
C ASP A 68 3.77 -13.69 -8.41
N LEU A 69 4.39 -12.64 -7.89
CA LEU A 69 5.81 -12.51 -7.62
C LEU A 69 6.01 -11.95 -6.21
N PRO A 70 7.12 -12.27 -5.54
CA PRO A 70 7.40 -11.72 -4.22
C PRO A 70 7.43 -10.19 -4.24
N ILE A 71 6.84 -9.58 -3.23
CA ILE A 71 6.98 -8.16 -2.94
C ILE A 71 8.24 -8.00 -2.10
N VAL A 72 9.15 -7.16 -2.55
CA VAL A 72 10.42 -6.90 -1.87
C VAL A 72 10.69 -5.42 -1.71
N MET A 73 11.56 -5.10 -0.76
CA MET A 73 12.05 -3.74 -0.53
C MET A 73 13.54 -3.78 -0.25
N ARG A 74 14.31 -2.92 -0.90
CA ARG A 74 15.72 -2.77 -0.59
C ARG A 74 15.91 -1.88 0.63
N GLN A 75 16.93 -2.18 1.44
CA GLN A 75 17.27 -1.43 2.65
C GLN A 75 17.31 0.10 2.42
N ARG A 76 17.83 0.56 1.28
CA ARG A 76 17.89 1.98 0.94
C ARG A 76 16.55 2.71 0.95
N ILE A 77 15.44 1.98 0.76
CA ILE A 77 14.09 2.56 0.81
C ILE A 77 13.74 2.95 2.24
N LEU A 78 14.09 2.13 3.24
CA LEU A 78 13.94 2.47 4.66
C LEU A 78 14.75 3.73 4.99
N SER A 79 15.99 3.79 4.54
CA SER A 79 16.84 4.96 4.76
C SER A 79 16.25 6.23 4.16
N LYS A 80 15.71 6.16 2.94
CA LYS A 80 15.04 7.31 2.31
C LYS A 80 13.76 7.71 3.02
N ALA A 81 12.96 6.74 3.49
CA ALA A 81 11.70 6.98 4.17
C ALA A 81 11.92 7.66 5.52
N SER A 82 12.94 7.24 6.26
CA SER A 82 13.26 7.75 7.61
C SER A 82 13.98 9.09 7.62
N TYR A 83 14.78 9.38 6.59
CA TYR A 83 15.47 10.66 6.48
C TYR A 83 14.54 11.77 5.96
N THR A 84 14.69 12.93 6.51
CA THR A 84 14.07 14.24 6.37
C THR A 84 13.13 14.53 5.18
N LYS A 85 13.24 13.85 4.05
CA LYS A 85 12.39 14.11 2.88
C LYS A 85 11.01 13.46 2.96
N HIS A 86 10.89 12.32 3.65
CA HIS A 86 9.65 11.55 3.63
C HIS A 86 8.98 11.41 4.99
N ASN A 87 9.66 11.82 6.05
CA ASN A 87 9.12 11.97 7.40
C ASN A 87 8.40 10.73 7.96
N VAL A 88 8.83 9.54 7.52
CA VAL A 88 8.27 8.26 7.95
C VAL A 88 9.09 7.72 9.10
N ASP A 89 8.45 7.53 10.24
CA ASP A 89 9.03 6.85 11.41
C ASP A 89 9.00 5.34 11.19
N THR A 90 10.00 4.61 11.67
CA THR A 90 9.99 3.13 11.70
C THR A 90 8.77 2.59 12.42
N LYS A 91 8.31 3.24 13.48
CA LYS A 91 7.06 2.87 14.17
C LYS A 91 5.84 2.92 13.26
N SER A 92 5.83 3.82 12.29
CA SER A 92 4.76 3.93 11.29
C SER A 92 4.73 2.75 10.32
N LEU A 93 5.84 2.03 10.16
CA LEU A 93 5.99 0.91 9.22
C LEU A 93 5.73 -0.46 9.85
N ILE A 94 5.51 -0.52 11.16
CA ILE A 94 5.16 -1.79 11.81
C ILE A 94 3.94 -2.40 11.12
N ASN A 95 4.02 -3.69 10.79
CA ASN A 95 3.00 -4.42 10.03
C ASN A 95 2.75 -3.90 8.60
N LEU A 96 3.74 -3.32 7.95
CA LEU A 96 3.64 -2.88 6.55
C LEU A 96 3.00 -3.93 5.61
N PRO A 97 3.36 -5.22 5.66
CA PRO A 97 2.72 -6.23 4.82
C PRO A 97 1.20 -6.28 4.97
N ARG A 98 0.68 -6.16 6.18
CA ARG A 98 -0.77 -6.12 6.44
C ARG A 98 -1.43 -4.91 5.78
N TYR A 99 -0.83 -3.74 5.92
CA TYR A 99 -1.38 -2.51 5.33
C TYR A 99 -1.36 -2.52 3.81
N ILE A 100 -0.35 -3.14 3.20
CA ILE A 100 -0.29 -3.33 1.74
C ILE A 100 -1.38 -4.29 1.27
N SER A 101 -1.67 -5.34 2.02
CA SER A 101 -2.68 -6.34 1.65
C SER A 101 -4.12 -5.87 1.81
N ASP A 102 -4.35 -4.79 2.57
CA ASP A 102 -5.67 -4.22 2.83
C ASP A 102 -5.65 -2.67 2.72
N PRO A 103 -5.41 -2.14 1.51
CA PRO A 103 -5.26 -0.72 1.27
C PRO A 103 -6.58 0.04 1.29
N ILE A 104 -6.50 1.37 1.42
CA ILE A 104 -7.63 2.28 1.20
C ILE A 104 -7.91 2.39 -0.30
N PHE A 105 -6.88 2.73 -1.08
CA PHE A 105 -6.94 2.88 -2.54
C PHE A 105 -5.74 2.25 -3.23
N VAL A 106 -5.92 1.84 -4.48
CA VAL A 106 -4.84 1.47 -5.38
C VAL A 106 -4.94 2.30 -6.64
N PHE A 107 -3.84 2.95 -7.00
CA PHE A 107 -3.73 3.82 -8.18
C PHE A 107 -2.73 3.26 -9.19
N GLN A 108 -3.03 3.40 -10.48
CA GLN A 108 -2.05 3.25 -11.53
C GLN A 108 -1.24 4.55 -11.65
N ARG A 109 0.06 4.51 -11.39
CA ARG A 109 0.93 5.69 -11.50
C ARG A 109 1.54 5.85 -12.89
N ASN A 110 1.97 4.75 -13.44
CA ASN A 110 2.44 4.61 -14.83
C ASN A 110 2.23 3.17 -15.28
N GLU A 111 2.71 2.81 -16.45
CA GLU A 111 2.50 1.49 -17.06
C GLU A 111 2.87 0.33 -16.12
N ASN A 112 3.95 0.47 -15.34
CA ASN A 112 4.53 -0.60 -14.52
C ASN A 112 4.52 -0.31 -13.01
N THR A 113 3.89 0.77 -12.55
CA THR A 113 3.95 1.17 -11.15
C THR A 113 2.56 1.44 -10.59
N LEU A 114 2.26 0.79 -9.47
CA LEU A 114 1.08 1.06 -8.65
C LEU A 114 1.42 1.92 -7.44
N GLY A 115 0.49 2.80 -7.06
CA GLY A 115 0.48 3.46 -5.77
C GLY A 115 -0.52 2.78 -4.85
N ILE A 116 -0.06 2.31 -3.70
CA ILE A 116 -0.88 1.68 -2.67
C ILE A 116 -1.06 2.65 -1.53
N PHE A 117 -2.26 3.21 -1.40
CA PHE A 117 -2.58 4.19 -0.38
C PHE A 117 -3.14 3.49 0.85
N THR A 118 -2.46 3.68 1.98
CA THR A 118 -2.67 2.89 3.20
C THR A 118 -3.22 3.71 4.36
N GLU A 119 -3.65 3.01 5.42
CA GLU A 119 -4.03 3.62 6.70
C GLU A 119 -2.82 4.03 7.56
N MET A 120 -1.60 3.61 7.20
CA MET A 120 -0.40 4.03 7.92
C MET A 120 -0.23 5.55 7.84
N LYS A 121 0.26 6.14 8.92
CA LYS A 121 0.48 7.59 9.03
C LYS A 121 1.97 7.89 9.21
N ASP A 122 2.45 8.93 8.55
CA ASP A 122 3.75 9.51 8.82
C ASP A 122 3.74 10.39 10.08
N ARG A 123 4.87 11.03 10.38
CA ARG A 123 5.00 11.91 11.58
C ARG A 123 4.06 13.12 11.54
N ASP A 124 3.66 13.58 10.36
CA ASP A 124 2.75 14.72 10.17
C ASP A 124 1.28 14.28 10.09
N GLY A 125 1.00 12.99 10.31
CA GLY A 125 -0.34 12.42 10.23
C GLY A 125 -0.86 12.23 8.81
N LYS A 126 0.01 12.32 7.78
CA LYS A 126 -0.36 12.05 6.39
C LYS A 126 -0.40 10.55 6.14
N ASN A 127 -1.39 10.10 5.39
CA ASN A 127 -1.46 8.70 5.00
C ASN A 127 -0.28 8.32 4.10
N ILE A 128 0.32 7.17 4.40
CA ILE A 128 1.47 6.65 3.66
C ILE A 128 1.01 5.97 2.39
N CYS A 129 1.63 6.36 1.28
CA CYS A 129 1.52 5.72 -0.02
C CYS A 129 2.79 4.93 -0.32
N VAL A 130 2.62 3.69 -0.75
CA VAL A 130 3.69 2.78 -1.16
C VAL A 130 3.67 2.66 -2.69
N ALA A 131 4.76 3.00 -3.35
CA ALA A 131 4.90 2.80 -4.80
C ALA A 131 5.59 1.47 -5.08
N VAL A 132 4.96 0.63 -5.89
CA VAL A 132 5.45 -0.71 -6.26
C VAL A 132 5.62 -0.79 -7.76
N GLU A 133 6.83 -1.12 -8.21
CA GLU A 133 7.14 -1.41 -9.60
C GLU A 133 6.92 -2.90 -9.86
N LEU A 134 6.09 -3.22 -10.85
CA LEU A 134 5.67 -4.58 -11.17
C LEU A 134 6.67 -5.29 -12.08
N ASN A 135 6.80 -6.59 -11.95
CA ASN A 135 7.64 -7.42 -12.82
C ASN A 135 9.08 -6.89 -12.96
N LYS A 136 9.66 -6.43 -11.87
CA LYS A 136 11.00 -5.87 -11.88
C LYS A 136 12.04 -6.97 -11.81
N LYS A 137 13.01 -6.94 -12.71
CA LYS A 137 14.23 -7.75 -12.61
C LYS A 137 15.25 -7.02 -11.74
N ILE A 138 15.65 -7.66 -10.65
CA ILE A 138 16.67 -7.15 -9.74
C ILE A 138 17.83 -8.14 -9.65
N GLN A 139 19.04 -7.59 -9.51
CA GLN A 139 20.25 -8.40 -9.28
C GLN A 139 20.43 -8.60 -7.78
N HIS A 140 20.60 -9.84 -7.37
CA HIS A 140 20.97 -10.21 -6.01
C HIS A 140 22.14 -11.19 -6.04
N GLY A 141 23.34 -10.70 -5.78
CA GLY A 141 24.55 -11.48 -5.98
C GLY A 141 24.74 -11.85 -7.46
N LYS A 142 24.80 -13.15 -7.75
CA LYS A 142 24.89 -13.69 -9.11
C LYS A 142 23.53 -14.00 -9.75
N GLU A 143 22.45 -13.90 -8.99
CA GLU A 143 21.11 -14.25 -9.44
C GLU A 143 20.34 -13.03 -9.92
N CYS A 144 19.50 -13.23 -10.93
CA CYS A 144 18.49 -12.27 -11.38
C CYS A 144 17.13 -12.72 -10.87
N LEU A 145 16.49 -11.90 -10.05
CA LEU A 145 15.18 -12.20 -9.48
C LEU A 145 14.10 -11.35 -10.15
N GLU A 146 12.95 -11.95 -10.42
CA GLU A 146 11.74 -11.21 -10.81
C GLU A 146 10.90 -10.96 -9.57
N VAL A 147 10.54 -9.71 -9.33
CA VAL A 147 9.87 -9.26 -8.11
C VAL A 147 8.89 -8.12 -8.38
N ASN A 148 8.02 -7.87 -7.41
CA ASN A 148 7.32 -6.60 -7.25
C ASN A 148 8.15 -5.74 -6.29
N ASP A 149 8.77 -4.68 -6.80
CA ASP A 149 9.79 -3.91 -6.07
C ASP A 149 9.22 -2.62 -5.49
N ILE A 150 9.22 -2.49 -4.17
CA ILE A 150 8.83 -1.24 -3.51
C ILE A 150 9.88 -0.17 -3.82
N ARG A 151 9.44 0.91 -4.46
CA ARG A 151 10.29 2.01 -4.93
C ARG A 151 10.33 3.19 -3.98
N SER A 152 9.24 3.44 -3.27
CA SER A 152 9.15 4.54 -2.32
C SER A 152 8.05 4.30 -1.29
N ILE A 153 8.26 4.90 -0.12
CA ILE A 153 7.30 4.94 0.98
C ILE A 153 7.30 6.37 1.50
N HIS A 154 6.20 7.07 1.40
CA HIS A 154 6.07 8.44 1.91
C HIS A 154 4.62 8.84 2.14
N GLY A 155 4.41 9.76 3.08
CA GLY A 155 3.12 10.39 3.29
C GLY A 155 2.71 11.25 2.10
N ARG A 156 1.42 11.26 1.79
CA ARG A 156 0.85 12.06 0.70
C ARG A 156 -0.13 13.08 1.25
N ASP A 157 -0.08 14.28 0.69
CA ASP A 157 -1.13 15.26 0.92
C ASP A 157 -2.46 14.76 0.36
N ASN A 158 -3.55 15.03 1.07
CA ASN A 158 -4.88 14.59 0.66
C ASN A 158 -5.24 15.09 -0.75
N GLU A 159 -4.83 16.31 -1.09
CA GLU A 159 -5.04 16.90 -2.41
C GLU A 159 -4.44 16.04 -3.54
N ASN A 160 -3.25 15.47 -3.32
CA ASN A 160 -2.57 14.62 -4.29
C ASN A 160 -3.26 13.26 -4.49
N ILE A 161 -4.15 12.87 -3.60
CA ILE A 161 -4.96 11.65 -3.69
C ILE A 161 -6.34 11.98 -4.29
N ILE A 162 -6.95 13.07 -3.87
CA ILE A 162 -8.27 13.49 -4.34
C ILE A 162 -8.26 13.81 -5.84
N LYS A 163 -7.26 14.53 -6.33
CA LYS A 163 -7.13 14.86 -7.76
C LYS A 163 -7.18 13.63 -8.69
N PRO A 164 -6.38 12.58 -8.47
CA PRO A 164 -6.47 11.36 -9.26
C PRO A 164 -7.83 10.66 -9.20
N ILE A 165 -8.52 10.71 -8.05
CA ILE A 165 -9.86 10.13 -7.92
C ILE A 165 -10.87 10.85 -8.82
N ILE A 166 -10.80 12.18 -8.85
CA ILE A 166 -11.77 13.01 -9.58
C ILE A 166 -11.47 13.03 -11.08
N SER A 167 -10.23 13.22 -11.49
CA SER A 167 -9.91 13.70 -12.84
C SER A 167 -9.21 12.68 -13.75
N ASN A 168 -8.57 11.63 -13.24
CA ASN A 168 -7.53 10.97 -14.02
C ASN A 168 -7.73 9.48 -14.31
N ASN A 169 -8.84 8.88 -14.09
CA ASN A 169 -9.04 7.44 -14.39
C ASN A 169 -7.88 6.51 -13.93
N THR A 170 -7.11 6.92 -12.92
CA THR A 170 -5.97 6.17 -12.40
C THR A 170 -6.33 5.27 -11.23
N LEU A 171 -7.50 5.50 -10.61
CA LEU A 171 -7.99 4.69 -9.51
C LEU A 171 -8.35 3.29 -10.01
N ARG A 172 -7.72 2.27 -9.42
CA ARG A 172 -7.95 0.84 -9.73
C ARG A 172 -8.82 0.14 -8.71
N TYR A 173 -8.72 0.57 -7.46
CA TYR A 173 -9.43 -0.02 -6.34
C TYR A 173 -9.69 1.00 -5.25
N ALA A 174 -10.85 0.88 -4.62
CA ALA A 174 -11.18 1.58 -3.39
C ALA A 174 -11.84 0.60 -2.41
N ASN A 175 -11.34 0.54 -1.20
CA ASN A 175 -12.07 -0.09 -0.11
C ASN A 175 -13.21 0.85 0.29
N LYS A 176 -14.46 0.42 0.10
CA LYS A 176 -15.63 1.28 0.32
C LYS A 176 -15.66 1.88 1.72
N LYS A 177 -15.53 1.04 2.75
CA LYS A 177 -15.58 1.49 4.15
C LYS A 177 -14.43 2.44 4.50
N LYS A 178 -13.20 2.03 4.20
CA LYS A 178 -12.01 2.83 4.49
C LYS A 178 -11.94 4.09 3.64
N GLY A 179 -12.33 4.00 2.37
CA GLY A 179 -12.35 5.12 1.44
C GLY A 179 -13.34 6.20 1.85
N LEU A 180 -14.57 5.83 2.24
CA LEU A 180 -15.57 6.77 2.75
C LEU A 180 -15.15 7.41 4.07
N ALA A 181 -14.57 6.64 4.99
CA ALA A 181 -14.04 7.15 6.25
C ALA A 181 -12.91 8.17 6.00
N TRP A 182 -11.99 7.85 5.08
CA TRP A 182 -10.91 8.76 4.71
C TRP A 182 -11.44 10.05 4.05
N LEU A 183 -12.38 9.95 3.12
CA LEU A 183 -13.01 11.11 2.48
C LEU A 183 -13.71 12.02 3.49
N SER A 184 -14.43 11.47 4.45
CA SER A 184 -15.08 12.24 5.52
C SER A 184 -14.06 13.02 6.34
N SER A 185 -12.92 12.43 6.64
CA SER A 185 -11.80 13.07 7.33
C SER A 185 -11.11 14.13 6.48
N ALA A 186 -10.86 13.84 5.20
CA ALA A 186 -10.18 14.75 4.28
C ALA A 186 -11.03 15.96 3.91
N SER A 187 -12.34 15.79 3.72
CA SER A 187 -13.26 16.87 3.30
C SER A 187 -13.49 17.94 4.39
N SER A 188 -13.31 17.61 5.67
CA SER A 188 -13.37 18.61 6.74
C SER A 188 -12.28 19.68 6.64
N ASN A 189 -11.15 19.34 5.97
CA ASN A 189 -10.02 20.24 5.77
C ASN A 189 -10.04 20.98 4.43
N TYR A 190 -10.92 20.61 3.50
CA TYR A 190 -10.95 21.12 2.10
C TYR A 190 -12.35 21.63 1.71
N GLN A 191 -12.99 22.41 2.54
CA GLN A 191 -14.39 22.88 2.36
C GLN A 191 -14.66 23.71 1.10
N GLN A 192 -13.68 24.05 0.27
CA GLN A 192 -13.88 25.01 -0.82
C GLN A 192 -13.75 24.49 -2.24
N GLU A 193 -13.26 23.27 -2.50
CA GLU A 193 -12.94 22.88 -3.89
C GLU A 193 -13.54 21.55 -4.38
N ILE A 194 -14.25 20.81 -3.56
CA ILE A 194 -14.70 19.46 -3.97
C ILE A 194 -16.19 19.32 -3.75
N ASP A 195 -16.91 19.10 -4.85
CA ASP A 195 -18.30 18.64 -4.75
C ASP A 195 -18.33 17.24 -4.15
N ARG A 196 -18.67 17.19 -2.85
CA ARG A 196 -18.72 15.98 -2.05
C ARG A 196 -19.64 14.92 -2.66
N GLN A 197 -20.70 15.33 -3.34
CA GLN A 197 -21.66 14.42 -3.98
C GLN A 197 -21.02 13.67 -5.14
N ASP A 198 -20.15 14.31 -5.93
CA ASP A 198 -19.46 13.67 -7.05
C ASP A 198 -18.44 12.63 -6.57
N LEU A 199 -17.78 12.89 -5.44
CA LEU A 199 -16.83 11.94 -4.86
C LEU A 199 -17.52 10.74 -4.22
N ASP A 200 -18.54 10.98 -3.41
CA ASP A 200 -19.33 9.93 -2.77
C ASP A 200 -19.97 9.03 -3.83
N SER A 201 -20.52 9.59 -4.90
CA SER A 201 -21.14 8.84 -5.99
C SER A 201 -20.15 7.96 -6.77
N ARG A 202 -18.86 8.32 -6.81
CA ARG A 202 -17.80 7.54 -7.45
C ARG A 202 -17.30 6.40 -6.56
N ILE A 203 -17.36 6.56 -5.25
CA ILE A 203 -16.95 5.53 -4.28
C ILE A 203 -18.09 4.52 -4.03
N GLU A 204 -19.34 4.94 -4.17
CA GLU A 204 -20.50 4.06 -4.01
C GLU A 204 -20.83 3.19 -5.23
N ARG A 205 -20.23 3.43 -6.38
CA ARG A 205 -20.39 2.64 -7.61
C ARG A 205 -19.36 1.55 -7.75
#